data_aa21c72a2f938fdfd47187154875224c
#
_entry.id   aa21c72a2f938fdfd47187154875224c
#
_cell.length_a   1.000
_cell.length_b   1.000
_cell.length_c   1.000
_cell.angle_alpha   90.00
_cell.angle_beta   90.00
_cell.angle_gamma   90.00
#
_symmetry.space_group_name_H-M   'P 1'
#
loop_
_entity.id
_entity.type
_entity.pdbx_description
1 polymer ?
#
loop_
_entity_poly.entity_id
_entity_poly.type
_entity_poly.pdbx_seq_one_letter_code
_entity_poly.pdbx_strand_id
1 'polypeptide(L)'
;MKTFKDYKCSFVIVTTDAKTGKVHYFNQNDVDETFELFCATCALPGACPPVKINGRKYYDGGLSNPIPIDKCLEDGCDKMLIVLTQPDGFVKTPRKSEKNIAKIMKLKYPKIAEELLNRCDKYNESVKMCEKLEKAGKAVILRPRCKLNSLESDVSTLRKTYEMGKEVAKANMEKIKFIE
;
A
#
# COMPACT_ATOMS: atom_id res chain seq x y z
N MET A 1 22.65 -16.86 -5.11
CA MET A 1 21.77 -15.93 -4.37
C MET A 1 20.34 -16.17 -4.86
N LYS A 2 19.34 -16.30 -3.97
CA LYS A 2 17.94 -16.47 -4.42
C LYS A 2 17.41 -15.13 -4.93
N THR A 3 16.74 -15.15 -6.06
CA THR A 3 16.05 -13.99 -6.66
C THR A 3 14.55 -14.04 -6.34
N PHE A 4 13.81 -12.99 -6.65
CA PHE A 4 12.35 -12.99 -6.50
C PHE A 4 11.66 -14.06 -7.34
N LYS A 5 12.29 -14.51 -8.43
CA LYS A 5 11.78 -15.58 -9.32
C LYS A 5 11.87 -16.97 -8.66
N ASP A 6 12.72 -17.13 -7.66
CA ASP A 6 12.93 -18.41 -6.98
C ASP A 6 11.90 -18.68 -5.86
N TYR A 7 11.04 -17.71 -5.54
CA TYR A 7 10.00 -17.88 -4.54
C TYR A 7 8.80 -18.64 -5.13
N LYS A 8 8.24 -19.57 -4.34
CA LYS A 8 7.07 -20.37 -4.72
C LYS A 8 5.74 -19.57 -4.67
N CYS A 9 5.70 -18.45 -3.95
CA CYS A 9 4.52 -17.62 -3.83
C CYS A 9 4.48 -16.53 -4.91
N SER A 10 3.28 -16.17 -5.34
CA SER A 10 3.08 -15.00 -6.19
C SER A 10 3.36 -13.73 -5.41
N PHE A 11 3.94 -12.76 -6.09
CA PHE A 11 4.30 -11.46 -5.55
C PHE A 11 3.77 -10.36 -6.48
N VAL A 12 3.03 -9.39 -5.92
CA VAL A 12 2.42 -8.30 -6.69
C VAL A 12 2.87 -6.96 -6.13
N ILE A 13 3.38 -6.09 -7.00
CA ILE A 13 3.73 -4.71 -6.70
C ILE A 13 2.67 -3.79 -7.33
N VAL A 14 2.10 -2.92 -6.53
CA VAL A 14 1.08 -1.96 -6.98
C VAL A 14 1.73 -0.63 -7.30
N THR A 15 1.43 -0.08 -8.47
CA THR A 15 1.88 1.24 -8.90
C THR A 15 0.73 2.02 -9.54
N THR A 16 0.91 3.32 -9.72
CA THR A 16 -0.05 4.19 -10.41
C THR A 16 0.58 4.74 -11.68
N ASP A 17 0.01 4.45 -12.84
CA ASP A 17 0.47 5.01 -14.13
C ASP A 17 0.32 6.53 -14.13
N ALA A 18 1.42 7.25 -14.32
CA ALA A 18 1.47 8.70 -14.20
C ALA A 18 0.64 9.45 -15.26
N LYS A 19 0.38 8.83 -16.42
CA LYS A 19 -0.39 9.43 -17.52
C LYS A 19 -1.89 9.23 -17.33
N THR A 20 -2.28 8.03 -16.90
CA THR A 20 -3.69 7.62 -16.85
C THR A 20 -4.31 7.71 -15.46
N GLY A 21 -3.50 7.75 -14.39
CA GLY A 21 -3.94 7.63 -13.00
C GLY A 21 -4.40 6.23 -12.61
N LYS A 22 -4.43 5.29 -13.55
CA LYS A 22 -4.90 3.92 -13.30
C LYS A 22 -3.86 3.12 -12.51
N VAL A 23 -4.37 2.19 -11.69
CA VAL A 23 -3.53 1.18 -11.05
C VAL A 23 -2.85 0.30 -12.09
N HIS A 24 -1.62 -0.08 -11.81
CA HIS A 24 -0.87 -1.08 -12.59
C HIS A 24 -0.19 -2.05 -11.63
N TYR A 25 -0.35 -3.34 -11.91
CA TYR A 25 0.19 -4.43 -11.12
C TYR A 25 1.37 -5.07 -11.85
N PHE A 26 2.50 -5.14 -11.16
CA PHE A 26 3.68 -5.89 -11.59
C PHE A 26 3.80 -7.16 -10.74
N ASN A 27 4.38 -8.20 -11.29
CA ASN A 27 4.63 -9.47 -10.59
C ASN A 27 6.14 -9.73 -10.43
N GLN A 28 6.50 -10.84 -9.80
CA GLN A 28 7.90 -11.21 -9.55
C GLN A 28 8.76 -11.32 -10.81
N ASN A 29 8.17 -11.58 -11.98
CA ASN A 29 8.93 -11.71 -13.23
C ASN A 29 9.33 -10.35 -13.81
N ASP A 30 8.63 -9.28 -13.40
CA ASP A 30 8.91 -7.90 -13.80
C ASP A 30 10.02 -7.28 -12.96
N VAL A 31 10.40 -7.90 -11.83
CA VAL A 31 11.47 -7.40 -10.95
C VAL A 31 12.82 -7.75 -11.55
N ASP A 32 13.63 -6.75 -11.77
CA ASP A 32 15.02 -6.85 -12.22
C ASP A 32 16.03 -6.48 -11.11
N GLU A 33 17.31 -6.49 -11.42
CA GLU A 33 18.38 -6.18 -10.50
C GLU A 33 18.45 -4.69 -10.12
N THR A 34 17.76 -3.80 -10.83
CA THR A 34 17.76 -2.35 -10.58
C THR A 34 16.82 -1.94 -9.45
N PHE A 35 15.88 -2.81 -9.08
CA PHE A 35 14.85 -2.53 -8.08
C PHE A 35 13.97 -1.30 -8.38
N GLU A 36 13.90 -0.86 -9.64
CA GLU A 36 13.11 0.31 -10.06
C GLU A 36 11.62 0.16 -9.71
N LEU A 37 11.08 -1.06 -9.72
CA LEU A 37 9.70 -1.33 -9.31
C LEU A 37 9.43 -0.97 -7.86
N PHE A 38 10.37 -1.25 -6.96
CA PHE A 38 10.26 -0.86 -5.55
C PHE A 38 10.40 0.65 -5.37
N CYS A 39 11.23 1.29 -6.17
CA CYS A 39 11.29 2.76 -6.21
C CYS A 39 9.98 3.35 -6.71
N ALA A 40 9.35 2.75 -7.74
CA ALA A 40 8.09 3.22 -8.30
C ALA A 40 6.94 3.14 -7.30
N THR A 41 6.79 2.01 -6.58
CA THR A 41 5.72 1.82 -5.59
C THR A 41 5.88 2.71 -4.34
N CYS A 42 7.06 3.35 -4.16
CA CYS A 42 7.34 4.30 -3.09
C CYS A 42 7.45 5.76 -3.58
N ALA A 43 7.30 6.03 -4.88
CA ALA A 43 7.48 7.36 -5.47
C ALA A 43 6.27 8.26 -5.17
N LEU A 44 6.37 9.10 -4.14
CA LEU A 44 5.31 10.03 -3.75
C LEU A 44 5.34 11.29 -4.62
N PRO A 45 4.21 11.70 -5.25
CA PRO A 45 4.11 12.96 -5.98
C PRO A 45 4.47 14.17 -5.11
N GLY A 46 5.29 15.05 -5.66
CA GLY A 46 5.79 16.25 -4.96
C GLY A 46 7.05 16.01 -4.11
N ALA A 47 7.33 14.78 -3.73
CA ALA A 47 8.57 14.41 -3.02
C ALA A 47 9.59 13.75 -3.96
N CYS A 48 9.11 12.91 -4.88
CA CYS A 48 9.94 12.18 -5.82
C CYS A 48 9.43 12.37 -7.27
N PRO A 49 10.32 12.29 -8.28
CA PRO A 49 9.89 12.15 -9.67
C PRO A 49 9.24 10.78 -9.88
N PRO A 50 8.39 10.64 -10.92
CA PRO A 50 7.89 9.32 -11.30
C PRO A 50 9.02 8.45 -11.85
N VAL A 51 9.01 7.17 -11.52
CA VAL A 51 9.98 6.20 -12.03
C VAL A 51 9.55 5.71 -13.42
N LYS A 52 10.53 5.62 -14.34
CA LYS A 52 10.28 5.18 -15.71
C LYS A 52 10.61 3.68 -15.84
N ILE A 53 9.61 2.89 -16.19
CA ILE A 53 9.73 1.43 -16.41
C ILE A 53 9.12 1.12 -17.77
N ASN A 54 9.87 0.47 -18.64
CA ASN A 54 9.42 0.07 -19.99
C ASN A 54 8.76 1.22 -20.78
N GLY A 55 9.37 2.41 -20.73
CA GLY A 55 8.90 3.61 -21.44
C GLY A 55 7.73 4.36 -20.78
N ARG A 56 7.09 3.80 -19.76
CA ARG A 56 6.01 4.42 -18.98
C ARG A 56 6.53 4.98 -17.65
N LYS A 57 5.77 5.89 -17.08
CA LYS A 57 6.11 6.53 -15.79
C LYS A 57 5.10 6.12 -14.74
N TYR A 58 5.60 5.80 -13.54
CA TYR A 58 4.80 5.30 -12.43
C TYR A 58 5.07 6.07 -11.14
N TYR A 59 4.04 6.20 -10.34
CA TYR A 59 4.03 6.69 -8.97
C TYR A 59 3.58 5.60 -8.00
N ASP A 60 3.60 5.90 -6.70
CA ASP A 60 3.15 5.05 -5.61
C ASP A 60 1.76 4.47 -5.87
N GLY A 61 1.62 3.16 -5.69
CA GLY A 61 0.35 2.44 -5.86
C GLY A 61 -0.74 2.89 -4.89
N GLY A 62 -0.37 3.38 -3.72
CA GLY A 62 -1.30 3.91 -2.73
C GLY A 62 -2.05 5.18 -3.15
N LEU A 63 -1.80 5.72 -4.35
CA LEU A 63 -2.62 6.78 -4.95
C LEU A 63 -3.90 6.21 -5.54
N SER A 64 -3.78 5.17 -6.36
CA SER A 64 -4.91 4.57 -7.10
C SER A 64 -5.55 3.41 -6.36
N ASN A 65 -4.75 2.57 -5.69
CA ASN A 65 -5.22 1.41 -4.91
C ASN A 65 -4.39 1.24 -3.63
N PRO A 66 -4.77 1.92 -2.53
CA PRO A 66 -3.97 1.95 -1.30
C PRO A 66 -3.93 0.63 -0.53
N ILE A 67 -4.97 -0.21 -0.65
CA ILE A 67 -5.05 -1.56 -0.07
C ILE A 67 -5.71 -2.45 -1.12
N PRO A 68 -4.94 -3.25 -1.88
CA PRO A 68 -5.39 -3.92 -3.09
C PRO A 68 -6.22 -5.19 -2.83
N ILE A 69 -7.31 -5.06 -2.08
CA ILE A 69 -8.22 -6.16 -1.74
C ILE A 69 -8.94 -6.71 -2.97
N ASP A 70 -9.36 -5.82 -3.86
CA ASP A 70 -9.96 -6.15 -5.15
C ASP A 70 -9.05 -7.08 -5.96
N LYS A 71 -7.76 -6.76 -6.03
CA LYS A 71 -6.77 -7.60 -6.72
C LYS A 71 -6.63 -8.98 -6.06
N CYS A 72 -6.60 -9.05 -4.74
CA CYS A 72 -6.56 -10.33 -4.04
C CYS A 72 -7.79 -11.20 -4.35
N LEU A 73 -8.98 -10.59 -4.39
CA LEU A 73 -10.22 -11.29 -4.73
C LEU A 73 -10.25 -11.75 -6.20
N GLU A 74 -9.77 -10.90 -7.12
CA GLU A 74 -9.63 -11.23 -8.54
C GLU A 74 -8.64 -12.39 -8.77
N ASP A 75 -7.57 -12.45 -7.96
CA ASP A 75 -6.58 -13.54 -8.00
C ASP A 75 -7.09 -14.84 -7.30
N GLY A 76 -8.32 -14.84 -6.80
CA GLY A 76 -8.95 -16.02 -6.20
C GLY A 76 -8.58 -16.26 -4.74
N CYS A 77 -8.05 -15.27 -4.02
CA CYS A 77 -7.78 -15.42 -2.60
C CYS A 77 -9.10 -15.46 -1.81
N ASP A 78 -9.35 -16.56 -1.13
CA ASP A 78 -10.52 -16.78 -0.28
C ASP A 78 -10.25 -16.48 1.20
N LYS A 79 -8.99 -16.46 1.61
CA LYS A 79 -8.50 -16.13 2.95
C LYS A 79 -7.38 -15.11 2.89
N MET A 80 -7.38 -14.10 3.74
CA MET A 80 -6.44 -12.99 3.68
C MET A 80 -5.87 -12.63 5.05
N LEU A 81 -4.56 -12.40 5.11
CA LEU A 81 -3.90 -11.68 6.20
C LEU A 81 -3.63 -10.25 5.76
N ILE A 82 -4.30 -9.30 6.39
CA ILE A 82 -4.20 -7.87 6.04
C ILE A 82 -3.42 -7.15 7.12
N VAL A 83 -2.30 -6.53 6.77
CA VAL A 83 -1.49 -5.74 7.70
C VAL A 83 -1.68 -4.26 7.38
N LEU A 84 -2.33 -3.55 8.29
CA LEU A 84 -2.57 -2.11 8.17
C LEU A 84 -1.56 -1.31 9.02
N THR A 85 -1.21 -0.13 8.56
CA THR A 85 -0.25 0.77 9.23
C THR A 85 -0.93 1.84 10.10
N GLN A 86 -2.25 1.81 10.19
CA GLN A 86 -3.04 2.73 11.02
C GLN A 86 -3.88 1.93 12.04
N PRO A 87 -4.10 2.50 13.24
CA PRO A 87 -4.88 1.82 14.28
C PRO A 87 -6.35 1.67 13.89
N ASP A 88 -7.06 0.92 14.70
CA ASP A 88 -8.51 0.79 14.56
C ASP A 88 -9.23 2.13 14.71
N GLY A 89 -10.33 2.30 13.98
CA GLY A 89 -11.10 3.55 13.95
C GLY A 89 -10.41 4.73 13.24
N PHE A 90 -9.21 4.55 12.66
CA PHE A 90 -8.56 5.62 11.91
C PHE A 90 -9.31 5.95 10.63
N VAL A 91 -9.66 7.23 10.46
CA VAL A 91 -10.22 7.76 9.22
C VAL A 91 -9.22 8.73 8.59
N LYS A 92 -8.84 8.46 7.36
CA LYS A 92 -7.92 9.31 6.60
C LYS A 92 -8.65 10.56 6.12
N THR A 93 -8.07 11.74 6.38
CA THR A 93 -8.63 13.04 5.97
C THR A 93 -7.66 13.79 5.06
N PRO A 94 -8.18 14.58 4.09
CA PRO A 94 -7.36 15.35 3.16
C PRO A 94 -6.48 16.38 3.89
N ARG A 95 -5.20 16.43 3.55
CA ARG A 95 -4.24 17.42 4.10
C ARG A 95 -4.11 18.63 3.17
N LYS A 96 -3.87 19.82 3.74
CA LYS A 96 -3.60 21.04 2.94
C LYS A 96 -2.42 20.86 1.99
N SER A 97 -1.37 20.17 2.42
CA SER A 97 -0.20 19.84 1.59
C SER A 97 -0.56 19.00 0.36
N GLU A 98 -1.45 18.01 0.48
CA GLU A 98 -1.90 17.18 -0.63
C GLU A 98 -2.66 18.01 -1.68
N LYS A 99 -3.51 18.94 -1.24
CA LYS A 99 -4.21 19.90 -2.13
C LYS A 99 -3.24 20.80 -2.89
N ASN A 100 -2.18 21.28 -2.23
CA ASN A 100 -1.16 22.12 -2.86
C ASN A 100 -0.33 21.31 -3.87
N ILE A 101 0.08 20.11 -3.53
CA ILE A 101 0.77 19.20 -4.44
C ILE A 101 -0.11 18.90 -5.66
N ALA A 102 -1.40 18.60 -5.46
CA ALA A 102 -2.34 18.34 -6.55
C ALA A 102 -2.45 19.53 -7.52
N LYS A 103 -2.45 20.77 -7.03
CA LYS A 103 -2.43 21.96 -7.90
C LYS A 103 -1.19 22.01 -8.79
N ILE A 104 -0.02 21.71 -8.25
CA ILE A 104 1.25 21.68 -9.01
C ILE A 104 1.24 20.52 -10.00
N MET A 105 0.81 19.33 -9.55
CA MET A 105 0.77 18.13 -10.39
C MET A 105 -0.19 18.25 -11.57
N LYS A 106 -1.26 19.05 -11.42
CA LYS A 106 -2.30 19.25 -12.46
C LYS A 106 -1.72 19.73 -13.79
N LEU A 107 -0.62 20.49 -13.78
CA LEU A 107 0.03 20.99 -14.99
C LEU A 107 0.68 19.88 -15.83
N LYS A 108 1.28 18.90 -15.19
CA LYS A 108 2.07 17.86 -15.89
C LYS A 108 1.41 16.47 -15.83
N TYR A 109 0.73 16.18 -14.74
CA TYR A 109 0.11 14.88 -14.47
C TYR A 109 -1.30 15.08 -13.89
N PRO A 110 -2.28 15.55 -14.69
CA PRO A 110 -3.62 15.90 -14.20
C PRO A 110 -4.34 14.73 -13.56
N LYS A 111 -4.12 13.51 -14.06
CA LYS A 111 -4.72 12.30 -13.47
C LYS A 111 -4.12 11.94 -12.10
N ILE A 112 -2.83 12.18 -11.89
CA ILE A 112 -2.22 12.03 -10.55
C ILE A 112 -2.75 13.09 -9.58
N ALA A 113 -3.01 14.32 -10.04
CA ALA A 113 -3.63 15.35 -9.21
C ALA A 113 -5.03 14.93 -8.74
N GLU A 114 -5.82 14.30 -9.63
CA GLU A 114 -7.13 13.74 -9.32
C GLU A 114 -7.03 12.60 -8.28
N GLU A 115 -6.10 11.65 -8.48
CA GLU A 115 -5.84 10.56 -7.53
C GLU A 115 -5.41 11.06 -6.15
N LEU A 116 -4.55 12.10 -6.08
CA LEU A 116 -4.16 12.72 -4.81
C LEU A 116 -5.35 13.28 -4.03
N LEU A 117 -6.33 13.84 -4.70
CA LEU A 117 -7.53 14.39 -4.05
C LEU A 117 -8.47 13.30 -3.58
N ASN A 118 -8.56 12.17 -4.29
CA ASN A 118 -9.48 11.06 -4.01
C ASN A 118 -8.86 9.98 -3.10
N ARG A 119 -7.54 10.03 -2.83
CA ARG A 119 -6.84 8.95 -2.10
C ARG A 119 -7.36 8.68 -0.69
N CYS A 120 -7.92 9.70 -0.03
CA CYS A 120 -8.46 9.52 1.32
C CYS A 120 -9.74 8.70 1.29
N ASP A 121 -10.63 8.97 0.37
CA ASP A 121 -11.89 8.26 0.21
C ASP A 121 -11.62 6.81 -0.21
N LYS A 122 -10.74 6.59 -1.21
CA LYS A 122 -10.30 5.26 -1.63
C LYS A 122 -9.72 4.45 -0.46
N TYR A 123 -8.84 5.07 0.35
CA TYR A 123 -8.29 4.39 1.53
C TYR A 123 -9.37 3.98 2.52
N ASN A 124 -10.27 4.90 2.86
CA ASN A 124 -11.34 4.64 3.82
C ASN A 124 -12.33 3.58 3.31
N GLU A 125 -12.63 3.57 2.02
CA GLU A 125 -13.45 2.53 1.38
C GLU A 125 -12.76 1.17 1.42
N SER A 126 -11.46 1.11 1.10
CA SER A 126 -10.67 -0.13 1.19
C SER A 126 -10.65 -0.68 2.62
N VAL A 127 -10.47 0.18 3.64
CA VAL A 127 -10.52 -0.23 5.06
C VAL A 127 -11.89 -0.82 5.40
N LYS A 128 -12.99 -0.19 4.98
CA LYS A 128 -14.35 -0.73 5.20
C LYS A 128 -14.53 -2.10 4.53
N MET A 129 -13.93 -2.30 3.35
CA MET A 129 -13.97 -3.62 2.68
C MET A 129 -13.18 -4.66 3.48
N CYS A 130 -11.97 -4.32 3.96
CA CYS A 130 -11.20 -5.20 4.85
C CYS A 130 -12.04 -5.64 6.06
N GLU A 131 -12.71 -4.69 6.73
CA GLU A 131 -13.55 -4.97 7.90
C GLU A 131 -14.77 -5.85 7.57
N LYS A 132 -15.36 -5.69 6.40
CA LYS A 132 -16.44 -6.59 5.93
C LYS A 132 -15.93 -8.01 5.72
N LEU A 133 -14.75 -8.18 5.14
CA LEU A 133 -14.12 -9.49 4.94
C LEU A 133 -13.75 -10.14 6.27
N GLU A 134 -13.24 -9.38 7.24
CA GLU A 134 -12.92 -9.87 8.57
C GLU A 134 -14.19 -10.35 9.30
N LYS A 135 -15.29 -9.55 9.27
CA LYS A 135 -16.59 -9.96 9.83
C LYS A 135 -17.18 -11.19 9.16
N ALA A 136 -16.90 -11.39 7.89
CA ALA A 136 -17.30 -12.57 7.13
C ALA A 136 -16.39 -13.80 7.37
N GLY A 137 -15.37 -13.69 8.22
CA GLY A 137 -14.40 -14.77 8.49
C GLY A 137 -13.46 -15.07 7.32
N LYS A 138 -13.32 -14.15 6.37
CA LYS A 138 -12.45 -14.29 5.19
C LYS A 138 -11.10 -13.57 5.33
N ALA A 139 -10.95 -12.74 6.36
CA ALA A 139 -9.71 -12.02 6.61
C ALA A 139 -9.38 -11.95 8.09
N VAL A 140 -8.08 -11.82 8.40
CA VAL A 140 -7.56 -11.37 9.68
C VAL A 140 -6.85 -10.04 9.46
N ILE A 141 -7.20 -9.02 10.24
CA ILE A 141 -6.57 -7.70 10.13
C ILE A 141 -5.63 -7.50 11.31
N LEU A 142 -4.36 -7.23 11.02
CA LEU A 142 -3.38 -6.78 12.00
C LEU A 142 -3.23 -5.26 11.92
N ARG A 143 -3.37 -4.59 13.06
CA ARG A 143 -3.28 -3.11 13.16
C ARG A 143 -2.33 -2.72 14.29
N PRO A 144 -1.60 -1.58 14.18
CA PRO A 144 -0.88 -1.01 15.32
C PRO A 144 -1.86 -0.55 16.40
N ARG A 145 -1.42 -0.56 17.65
CA ARG A 145 -2.23 -0.10 18.80
C ARG A 145 -2.34 1.43 18.90
N CYS A 146 -1.48 2.15 18.19
CA CYS A 146 -1.46 3.61 18.16
C CYS A 146 -1.13 4.13 16.77
N LYS A 147 -1.38 5.42 16.54
CA LYS A 147 -1.05 6.09 15.29
C LYS A 147 0.46 6.14 15.10
N LEU A 148 0.93 5.71 13.93
CA LEU A 148 2.33 5.73 13.55
C LEU A 148 2.66 6.97 12.71
N ASN A 149 3.89 7.48 12.88
CA ASN A 149 4.43 8.53 12.03
C ASN A 149 5.17 7.88 10.85
N SER A 150 4.71 8.14 9.63
CA SER A 150 5.31 7.57 8.41
C SER A 150 6.71 8.09 8.11
N LEU A 151 7.11 9.22 8.70
CA LEU A 151 8.42 9.86 8.53
C LEU A 151 9.21 9.86 9.85
N GLU A 152 9.02 8.83 10.68
CA GLU A 152 9.76 8.70 11.94
C GLU A 152 11.23 8.41 11.66
N SER A 153 12.11 9.15 12.34
CA SER A 153 13.56 9.01 12.22
C SER A 153 14.25 8.67 13.56
N ASP A 154 13.52 8.78 14.67
CA ASP A 154 14.07 8.40 15.97
C ASP A 154 14.15 6.87 16.10
N VAL A 155 15.40 6.38 16.26
CA VAL A 155 15.68 4.93 16.31
C VAL A 155 14.98 4.25 17.48
N SER A 156 14.85 4.92 18.63
CA SER A 156 14.19 4.33 19.80
C SER A 156 12.70 4.13 19.54
N THR A 157 12.06 5.10 18.91
CA THR A 157 10.64 5.04 18.51
C THR A 157 10.41 3.97 17.44
N LEU A 158 11.31 3.86 16.45
CA LEU A 158 11.26 2.79 15.43
C LEU A 158 11.36 1.40 16.07
N ARG A 159 12.26 1.20 17.04
CA ARG A 159 12.39 -0.06 17.77
C ARG A 159 11.13 -0.40 18.56
N LYS A 160 10.57 0.58 19.29
CA LYS A 160 9.30 0.38 20.03
C LYS A 160 8.16 0.00 19.09
N THR A 161 8.07 0.65 17.93
CA THR A 161 7.07 0.34 16.90
C THR A 161 7.23 -1.08 16.37
N TYR A 162 8.47 -1.51 16.12
CA TYR A 162 8.79 -2.87 15.68
C TYR A 162 8.37 -3.92 16.72
N GLU A 163 8.73 -3.72 18.00
CA GLU A 163 8.35 -4.66 19.07
C GLU A 163 6.81 -4.71 19.26
N MET A 164 6.13 -3.56 19.18
CA MET A 164 4.66 -3.52 19.18
C MET A 164 4.07 -4.34 18.02
N GLY A 165 4.63 -4.26 16.82
CA GLY A 165 4.19 -5.06 15.67
C GLY A 165 4.34 -6.57 15.93
N LYS A 166 5.47 -6.98 16.52
CA LYS A 166 5.70 -8.39 16.93
C LYS A 166 4.69 -8.87 17.97
N GLU A 167 4.40 -8.04 18.97
CA GLU A 167 3.40 -8.35 19.99
C GLU A 167 2.00 -8.51 19.40
N VAL A 168 1.61 -7.60 18.48
CA VAL A 168 0.32 -7.69 17.78
C VAL A 168 0.23 -8.99 16.99
N ALA A 169 1.27 -9.35 16.24
CA ALA A 169 1.31 -10.60 15.49
C ALA A 169 1.19 -11.80 16.42
N LYS A 170 2.00 -11.87 17.49
CA LYS A 170 1.95 -12.96 18.48
C LYS A 170 0.58 -13.12 19.14
N ALA A 171 -0.05 -12.01 19.52
CA ALA A 171 -1.38 -12.03 20.14
C ALA A 171 -2.50 -12.52 19.21
N ASN A 172 -2.27 -12.52 17.89
CA ASN A 172 -3.25 -12.96 16.89
C ASN A 172 -2.85 -14.28 16.18
N MET A 173 -1.82 -14.99 16.65
CA MET A 173 -1.33 -16.21 16.01
C MET A 173 -2.43 -17.26 15.79
N GLU A 174 -3.32 -17.46 16.78
CA GLU A 174 -4.42 -18.43 16.65
C GLU A 174 -5.41 -18.03 15.53
N LYS A 175 -5.65 -16.73 15.36
CA LYS A 175 -6.48 -16.23 14.26
C LYS A 175 -5.77 -16.37 12.90
N ILE A 176 -4.44 -16.27 12.87
CA ILE A 176 -3.65 -16.36 11.64
C ILE A 176 -3.61 -17.80 11.13
N LYS A 177 -3.64 -18.79 12.01
CA LYS A 177 -3.64 -20.23 11.65
C LYS A 177 -4.80 -20.62 10.72
N PHE A 178 -5.90 -19.87 10.70
CA PHE A 178 -7.00 -20.18 9.80
C PHE A 178 -6.64 -19.96 8.31
N ILE A 179 -5.56 -19.24 8.02
CA ILE A 179 -5.08 -18.97 6.66
C ILE A 179 -4.30 -20.16 6.10
N GLU A 180 -3.75 -21.00 6.96
CA GLU A 180 -3.12 -22.28 6.59
C GLU A 180 -4.19 -23.27 6.13
#